data_1732f515c87a1b4c8fd462b390a6b167
#
_entry.id   1732f515c87a1b4c8fd462b390a6b167
#
_cell.length_a   1.000
_cell.length_b   1.000
_cell.length_c   1.000
_cell.angle_alpha   90.00
_cell.angle_beta   90.00
_cell.angle_gamma   90.00
#
_symmetry.space_group_name_H-M   'P 1'
#
loop_
_entity.id
_entity.type
_entity.pdbx_description
1 polymer ?
#
loop_
_entity_poly.entity_id
_entity_poly.type
_entity_poly.pdbx_seq_one_letter_code
_entity_poly.pdbx_strand_id
1 'polypeptide(L)'
;MVVLGVVVSPQAQHILLSIPTKIPPQYCTRRKALIFTSSLFSSFIYTSHHSPASAFQIEMPQQEEDRLVHLFQETSPSVVFIKDLELAKGSNDSTKVLADDENAKVEGTGSGFIWDKFGHIVTNYHVIAKLATDNIGLQRCKVSLVNAKGESIVKDAKIVGVDPAYDLAILKVDIEGVEVKPVSVGTSRDLRVGQSCFAIGNPYGFENTLTTGVVSGLGREIPAPNGAAIKGAIQTDAAINAGNSGGPLIDSSGHVIGVNTATFTRRGSGMSSGVNFAIPIDTVVRTIPYLIVYGTSYKDRY
;
A
#
# COMPACT_ATOMS: atom_id res chain seq x y z
N MET A 1 -10.68 -34.65 -35.72
CA MET A 1 -9.34 -35.25 -35.45
C MET A 1 -8.39 -34.77 -36.54
N VAL A 2 -7.74 -33.63 -36.33
CA VAL A 2 -6.66 -33.11 -37.14
C VAL A 2 -5.67 -32.50 -36.17
N VAL A 3 -4.51 -33.17 -36.04
CA VAL A 3 -3.37 -32.74 -35.22
C VAL A 3 -2.48 -31.92 -36.14
N LEU A 4 -2.28 -30.66 -35.81
CA LEU A 4 -1.26 -29.79 -36.45
C LEU A 4 -0.04 -29.73 -35.52
N GLY A 5 1.01 -30.44 -35.91
CA GLY A 5 2.31 -30.40 -35.32
C GLY A 5 3.05 -29.11 -35.71
N VAL A 6 3.55 -28.39 -34.72
CA VAL A 6 4.49 -27.29 -34.92
C VAL A 6 5.90 -27.83 -34.80
N VAL A 7 6.62 -27.77 -35.91
CA VAL A 7 8.05 -28.09 -36.02
C VAL A 7 8.85 -26.93 -35.44
N VAL A 8 9.65 -27.21 -34.41
CA VAL A 8 10.61 -26.26 -33.84
C VAL A 8 11.96 -26.56 -34.46
N SER A 9 12.52 -25.59 -35.18
CA SER A 9 13.89 -25.64 -35.76
C SER A 9 14.92 -25.30 -34.67
N PRO A 10 16.05 -26.05 -34.59
CA PRO A 10 17.12 -25.76 -33.64
C PRO A 10 18.27 -25.03 -34.34
N GLN A 11 18.39 -23.73 -34.13
CA GLN A 11 19.65 -23.01 -34.37
C GLN A 11 19.68 -21.70 -33.58
N ALA A 12 20.37 -21.70 -32.46
CA ALA A 12 20.99 -20.51 -31.89
C ALA A 12 22.30 -20.92 -31.26
N GLN A 13 23.37 -20.61 -31.98
CA GLN A 13 24.75 -20.86 -31.59
C GLN A 13 25.18 -20.05 -30.39
N HIS A 14 25.93 -20.70 -29.51
CA HIS A 14 26.66 -20.11 -28.40
C HIS A 14 27.66 -19.06 -28.87
N ILE A 15 27.54 -17.83 -28.39
CA ILE A 15 28.64 -16.87 -28.37
C ILE A 15 29.12 -16.78 -26.91
N LEU A 16 30.19 -17.52 -26.64
CA LEU A 16 31.03 -17.39 -25.45
C LEU A 16 31.94 -16.17 -25.63
N LEU A 17 31.63 -15.07 -24.95
CA LEU A 17 32.57 -13.98 -24.75
C LEU A 17 33.47 -14.29 -23.55
N SER A 18 34.72 -14.65 -23.84
CA SER A 18 35.78 -14.85 -22.87
C SER A 18 36.24 -13.51 -22.28
N ILE A 19 36.13 -13.38 -20.97
CA ILE A 19 36.73 -12.28 -20.20
C ILE A 19 38.13 -12.66 -19.81
N PRO A 20 39.19 -11.88 -20.12
CA PRO A 20 40.54 -12.19 -19.70
C PRO A 20 40.76 -11.80 -18.23
N THR A 21 40.97 -12.81 -17.40
CA THR A 21 41.53 -12.65 -16.03
C THR A 21 43.04 -12.56 -16.11
N LYS A 22 43.65 -11.38 -15.86
CA LYS A 22 44.99 -11.25 -15.30
C LYS A 22 45.24 -9.81 -14.84
N ILE A 23 45.21 -9.60 -13.54
CA ILE A 23 45.80 -8.43 -12.88
C ILE A 23 47.10 -8.92 -12.24
N PRO A 24 48.27 -8.31 -12.55
CA PRO A 24 49.54 -8.69 -11.93
C PRO A 24 49.69 -8.02 -10.53
N PRO A 25 50.31 -8.68 -9.56
CA PRO A 25 50.55 -8.11 -8.25
C PRO A 25 51.66 -7.06 -8.26
N GLN A 26 51.38 -5.86 -7.79
CA GLN A 26 52.42 -4.86 -7.52
C GLN A 26 53.08 -5.15 -6.18
N TYR A 27 54.33 -5.49 -6.24
CA TYR A 27 55.22 -5.60 -5.07
C TYR A 27 55.60 -4.24 -4.56
N CYS A 28 55.27 -3.98 -3.28
CA CYS A 28 55.76 -2.84 -2.55
C CYS A 28 57.11 -3.13 -1.94
N THR A 29 58.19 -2.60 -2.57
CA THR A 29 59.54 -2.70 -2.04
C THR A 29 59.79 -1.65 -0.96
N ARG A 30 60.11 -2.16 0.22
CA ARG A 30 60.68 -1.34 1.32
C ARG A 30 62.06 -0.79 0.92
N ARG A 31 62.25 0.52 0.96
CA ARG A 31 63.57 1.15 1.03
C ARG A 31 63.69 1.90 2.33
N LYS A 32 64.70 1.45 3.08
CA LYS A 32 65.26 2.13 4.28
C LYS A 32 65.91 3.42 3.83
N ALA A 33 65.69 4.53 4.51
CA ALA A 33 66.51 5.72 4.38
C ALA A 33 66.91 6.19 5.76
N LEU A 34 68.19 6.45 5.82
CA LEU A 34 69.04 6.76 6.94
C LEU A 34 68.70 8.09 7.63
N ILE A 35 68.97 8.06 8.91
CA ILE A 35 69.03 9.17 9.87
C ILE A 35 70.11 10.17 9.48
N PHE A 36 69.80 11.46 9.42
CA PHE A 36 70.75 12.51 9.65
C PHE A 36 70.19 13.57 10.64
N THR A 37 70.84 13.66 11.74
CA THR A 37 70.67 14.67 12.81
C THR A 37 71.27 16.00 12.36
N SER A 38 70.50 17.08 12.52
CA SER A 38 71.08 18.36 12.91
C SER A 38 70.01 19.26 13.52
N SER A 39 70.25 19.58 14.75
CA SER A 39 69.59 20.60 15.57
C SER A 39 69.67 21.97 14.98
N LEU A 40 68.54 22.72 14.99
CA LEU A 40 68.58 24.17 15.29
C LEU A 40 67.17 24.59 15.73
N PHE A 41 67.12 25.14 16.91
CA PHE A 41 66.03 25.82 17.59
C PHE A 41 65.33 26.85 16.71
N SER A 42 64.02 26.77 16.65
CA SER A 42 63.17 27.94 16.52
C SER A 42 61.84 27.65 17.12
N SER A 43 61.59 28.13 18.32
CA SER A 43 60.30 28.07 19.01
C SER A 43 59.32 28.99 18.29
N PHE A 44 58.54 28.43 17.40
CA PHE A 44 57.31 29.06 16.97
C PHE A 44 56.14 28.38 17.74
N ILE A 45 55.65 29.07 18.77
CA ILE A 45 54.43 28.75 19.44
C ILE A 45 53.32 29.00 18.44
N TYR A 46 52.94 27.96 17.70
CA TYR A 46 51.71 27.94 16.96
C TYR A 46 50.59 27.64 17.96
N THR A 47 49.96 28.66 18.49
CA THR A 47 48.65 28.53 19.15
C THR A 47 47.67 28.16 18.05
N SER A 48 47.54 26.86 17.78
CA SER A 48 46.42 26.35 17.04
C SER A 48 45.16 26.60 17.87
N HIS A 49 44.44 27.66 17.55
CA HIS A 49 43.06 27.76 17.90
C HIS A 49 42.36 26.59 17.19
N HIS A 50 42.25 25.47 17.88
CA HIS A 50 41.26 24.48 17.56
C HIS A 50 39.93 25.16 17.86
N SER A 51 39.35 25.82 16.86
CA SER A 51 37.92 26.00 16.84
C SER A 51 37.34 24.58 16.95
N PRO A 52 36.54 24.26 17.98
CA PRO A 52 35.83 22.98 17.95
C PRO A 52 35.08 22.98 16.63
N ALA A 53 35.35 21.97 15.81
CA ALA A 53 34.49 21.68 14.68
C ALA A 53 33.11 21.55 15.31
N SER A 54 32.29 22.58 15.18
CA SER A 54 30.90 22.53 15.50
C SER A 54 30.36 21.46 14.56
N ALA A 55 30.24 20.23 15.09
CA ALA A 55 29.47 19.22 14.41
C ALA A 55 28.11 19.88 14.22
N PHE A 56 27.79 20.20 12.98
CA PHE A 56 26.46 20.61 12.60
C PHE A 56 25.60 19.41 12.96
N GLN A 57 25.09 19.37 14.18
CA GLN A 57 24.03 18.47 14.53
C GLN A 57 22.87 18.90 13.66
N ILE A 58 22.63 18.12 12.63
CA ILE A 58 21.42 18.22 11.86
C ILE A 58 20.31 17.77 12.83
N GLU A 59 19.74 18.74 13.56
CA GLU A 59 18.54 18.54 14.40
C GLU A 59 17.28 18.35 13.54
N MET A 60 17.45 17.84 12.33
CA MET A 60 16.36 17.59 11.41
C MET A 60 15.52 16.33 11.68
N PRO A 61 15.98 15.28 12.38
CA PRO A 61 15.18 14.05 12.45
C PRO A 61 13.93 14.20 13.30
N GLN A 62 13.97 14.91 14.40
CA GLN A 62 12.90 14.88 15.41
C GLN A 62 11.62 15.59 14.96
N GLN A 63 11.71 16.74 14.31
CA GLN A 63 10.52 17.46 13.83
C GLN A 63 9.80 16.71 12.70
N GLU A 64 10.55 16.04 11.84
CA GLU A 64 9.99 15.27 10.74
C GLU A 64 9.35 13.95 11.26
N GLU A 65 9.99 13.33 12.25
CA GLU A 65 9.48 12.16 12.94
C GLU A 65 8.19 12.49 13.71
N ASP A 66 8.19 13.56 14.52
CA ASP A 66 7.03 14.03 15.27
C ASP A 66 5.85 14.36 14.33
N ARG A 67 6.15 14.97 13.19
CA ARG A 67 5.16 15.26 12.16
C ARG A 67 4.55 13.98 11.59
N LEU A 68 5.35 12.97 11.30
CA LEU A 68 4.87 11.69 10.77
C LEU A 68 4.03 10.93 11.79
N VAL A 69 4.45 10.94 13.07
CA VAL A 69 3.68 10.36 14.17
C VAL A 69 2.33 11.06 14.29
N HIS A 70 2.31 12.40 14.27
CA HIS A 70 1.07 13.17 14.33
C HIS A 70 0.15 12.88 13.13
N LEU A 71 0.71 12.85 11.92
CA LEU A 71 -0.01 12.51 10.70
C LEU A 71 -0.70 11.13 10.82
N PHE A 72 0.02 10.13 11.31
CA PHE A 72 -0.52 8.79 11.51
C PHE A 72 -1.63 8.78 12.57
N GLN A 73 -1.44 9.43 13.71
CA GLN A 73 -2.44 9.53 14.78
C GLN A 73 -3.72 10.22 14.31
N GLU A 74 -3.58 11.22 13.45
CA GLU A 74 -4.73 11.97 12.91
C GLU A 74 -5.50 11.17 11.85
N THR A 75 -4.83 10.33 11.07
CA THR A 75 -5.45 9.64 9.92
C THR A 75 -5.91 8.22 10.26
N SER A 76 -5.18 7.52 11.12
CA SER A 76 -5.44 6.11 11.45
C SER A 76 -6.86 5.82 11.99
N PRO A 77 -7.53 6.72 12.75
CA PRO A 77 -8.91 6.47 13.19
C PRO A 77 -9.93 6.39 12.05
N SER A 78 -9.57 6.94 10.88
CA SER A 78 -10.43 6.88 9.68
C SER A 78 -10.23 5.59 8.87
N VAL A 79 -9.22 4.79 9.20
CA VAL A 79 -8.89 3.54 8.49
C VAL A 79 -9.54 2.36 9.19
N VAL A 80 -10.13 1.46 8.41
CA VAL A 80 -10.84 0.30 8.92
C VAL A 80 -10.22 -1.00 8.42
N PHE A 81 -10.35 -2.05 9.23
CA PHE A 81 -10.05 -3.42 8.84
C PHE A 81 -11.31 -4.10 8.32
N ILE A 82 -11.20 -4.80 7.19
CA ILE A 82 -12.29 -5.53 6.54
C ILE A 82 -11.95 -7.01 6.55
N LYS A 83 -12.92 -7.81 6.98
CA LYS A 83 -12.85 -9.26 7.00
C LYS A 83 -14.04 -9.84 6.26
N ASP A 84 -13.77 -10.61 5.21
CA ASP A 84 -14.75 -11.41 4.48
C ASP A 84 -14.76 -12.84 5.06
N LEU A 85 -15.93 -13.31 5.46
CA LEU A 85 -16.13 -14.54 6.19
C LEU A 85 -17.09 -15.46 5.42
N GLU A 86 -16.71 -16.72 5.23
CA GLU A 86 -17.61 -17.79 4.74
C GLU A 86 -18.17 -18.58 5.91
N LEU A 87 -19.50 -18.60 6.03
CA LEU A 87 -20.19 -19.35 7.07
C LEU A 87 -20.20 -20.85 6.72
N ALA A 88 -20.02 -21.69 7.74
CA ALA A 88 -20.08 -23.14 7.56
C ALA A 88 -21.51 -23.59 7.18
N LYS A 89 -21.62 -24.48 6.20
CA LYS A 89 -22.89 -25.17 5.89
C LYS A 89 -23.20 -26.15 7.01
N GLY A 90 -24.36 -26.03 7.63
CA GLY A 90 -24.83 -27.01 8.59
C GLY A 90 -25.00 -28.40 7.93
N SER A 91 -24.43 -29.43 8.57
CA SER A 91 -24.26 -30.77 7.97
C SER A 91 -25.56 -31.57 7.77
N ASN A 92 -26.75 -31.13 8.24
CA ASN A 92 -27.97 -31.92 8.21
C ASN A 92 -29.28 -31.22 7.83
N ASP A 93 -29.24 -29.94 7.49
CA ASP A 93 -30.45 -29.24 7.01
C ASP A 93 -30.04 -28.11 6.06
N SER A 94 -30.42 -28.26 4.80
CA SER A 94 -30.06 -27.37 3.70
C SER A 94 -30.57 -25.91 3.85
N THR A 95 -31.25 -25.61 4.95
CA THR A 95 -31.88 -24.32 5.22
C THR A 95 -31.37 -23.62 6.49
N LYS A 96 -30.59 -24.28 7.35
CA LYS A 96 -29.98 -23.64 8.52
C LYS A 96 -28.50 -23.27 8.27
N VAL A 97 -28.27 -22.04 7.89
CA VAL A 97 -26.96 -21.40 8.00
C VAL A 97 -26.68 -21.24 9.48
N LEU A 98 -25.63 -21.92 9.99
CA LEU A 98 -25.17 -21.69 11.35
C LEU A 98 -24.57 -20.27 11.39
N ALA A 99 -25.26 -19.37 12.07
CA ALA A 99 -24.87 -17.98 12.21
C ALA A 99 -23.70 -17.77 13.22
N ASP A 100 -22.93 -18.82 13.53
CA ASP A 100 -21.81 -18.76 14.45
C ASP A 100 -20.55 -18.29 13.72
N ASP A 101 -20.19 -17.02 13.97
CA ASP A 101 -18.97 -16.40 13.45
C ASP A 101 -17.70 -17.10 13.95
N GLU A 102 -17.76 -17.83 15.07
CA GLU A 102 -16.61 -18.55 15.65
C GLU A 102 -16.09 -19.69 14.76
N ASN A 103 -16.97 -20.26 13.93
CA ASN A 103 -16.64 -21.34 13.00
C ASN A 103 -16.54 -20.86 11.54
N ALA A 104 -16.67 -19.55 11.30
CA ALA A 104 -16.60 -19.01 9.96
C ALA A 104 -15.14 -19.00 9.44
N LYS A 105 -14.96 -19.42 8.20
CA LYS A 105 -13.66 -19.37 7.53
C LYS A 105 -13.38 -17.95 7.03
N VAL A 106 -12.20 -17.41 7.36
CA VAL A 106 -11.74 -16.15 6.79
C VAL A 106 -11.32 -16.39 5.34
N GLU A 107 -12.03 -15.76 4.41
CA GLU A 107 -11.80 -15.91 2.96
C GLU A 107 -11.01 -14.75 2.36
N GLY A 108 -11.08 -13.58 2.97
CA GLY A 108 -10.35 -12.40 2.56
C GLY A 108 -10.18 -11.40 3.69
N THR A 109 -9.12 -10.63 3.63
CA THR A 109 -8.87 -9.50 4.51
C THR A 109 -8.34 -8.32 3.71
N GLY A 110 -8.62 -7.12 4.16
CA GLY A 110 -8.12 -5.89 3.57
C GLY A 110 -8.40 -4.71 4.46
N SER A 111 -8.16 -3.56 3.93
CA SER A 111 -8.43 -2.28 4.57
C SER A 111 -9.50 -1.50 3.83
N GLY A 112 -9.99 -0.47 4.46
CA GLY A 112 -10.85 0.53 3.88
C GLY A 112 -10.67 1.84 4.64
N PHE A 113 -11.46 2.84 4.30
CA PHE A 113 -11.50 4.08 5.06
C PHE A 113 -12.91 4.68 5.06
N ILE A 114 -13.22 5.36 6.14
CA ILE A 114 -14.51 5.99 6.37
C ILE A 114 -14.65 7.19 5.42
N TRP A 115 -15.62 7.09 4.51
CA TRP A 115 -15.87 8.10 3.48
C TRP A 115 -16.64 9.29 4.01
N ASP A 116 -17.68 9.00 4.80
CA ASP A 116 -18.58 10.02 5.33
C ASP A 116 -19.10 9.67 6.73
N LYS A 117 -19.77 10.63 7.34
CA LYS A 117 -20.41 10.50 8.65
C LYS A 117 -21.64 9.57 8.67
N PHE A 118 -22.03 9.02 7.53
CA PHE A 118 -23.17 8.12 7.46
C PHE A 118 -22.74 6.65 7.54
N GLY A 119 -21.44 6.36 7.61
CA GLY A 119 -20.89 5.01 7.72
C GLY A 119 -20.66 4.33 6.36
N HIS A 120 -20.49 5.12 5.29
CA HIS A 120 -19.98 4.59 4.04
C HIS A 120 -18.46 4.40 4.14
N ILE A 121 -17.99 3.26 3.63
CA ILE A 121 -16.58 2.86 3.68
C ILE A 121 -16.14 2.56 2.26
N VAL A 122 -15.07 3.21 1.82
CA VAL A 122 -14.40 2.92 0.54
C VAL A 122 -13.40 1.80 0.74
N THR A 123 -13.38 0.85 -0.17
CA THR A 123 -12.38 -0.23 -0.25
C THR A 123 -12.18 -0.67 -1.70
N ASN A 124 -11.32 -1.66 -1.93
CA ASN A 124 -11.21 -2.30 -3.24
C ASN A 124 -12.28 -3.37 -3.46
N TYR A 125 -12.69 -3.53 -4.71
CA TYR A 125 -13.59 -4.60 -5.12
C TYR A 125 -12.99 -5.98 -4.84
N HIS A 126 -11.71 -6.19 -5.14
CA HIS A 126 -11.06 -7.49 -4.94
C HIS A 126 -11.04 -7.94 -3.47
N VAL A 127 -11.09 -7.01 -2.50
CA VAL A 127 -11.16 -7.32 -1.05
C VAL A 127 -12.48 -8.02 -0.70
N ILE A 128 -13.57 -7.63 -1.38
CA ILE A 128 -14.93 -8.14 -1.09
C ILE A 128 -15.53 -8.90 -2.28
N ALA A 129 -14.72 -9.35 -3.23
CA ALA A 129 -15.20 -9.95 -4.47
C ALA A 129 -16.04 -11.22 -4.24
N LYS A 130 -15.69 -12.03 -3.25
CA LYS A 130 -16.47 -13.23 -2.88
C LYS A 130 -17.83 -12.86 -2.33
N LEU A 131 -17.91 -11.88 -1.45
CA LEU A 131 -19.16 -11.34 -0.94
C LEU A 131 -20.02 -10.75 -2.09
N ALA A 132 -19.39 -10.01 -3.01
CA ALA A 132 -20.10 -9.40 -4.14
C ALA A 132 -20.68 -10.41 -5.14
N THR A 133 -20.13 -11.62 -5.18
CA THR A 133 -20.56 -12.72 -6.07
C THR A 133 -21.34 -13.82 -5.33
N ASP A 134 -21.61 -13.64 -4.04
CA ASP A 134 -22.32 -14.63 -3.23
C ASP A 134 -23.81 -14.67 -3.57
N ASN A 135 -24.22 -15.71 -4.30
CA ASN A 135 -25.61 -15.99 -4.64
C ASN A 135 -26.30 -16.90 -3.61
N ILE A 136 -25.56 -17.41 -2.62
CA ILE A 136 -26.05 -18.44 -1.69
C ILE A 136 -26.32 -17.82 -0.30
N GLY A 137 -25.76 -16.65 0.00
CA GLY A 137 -25.92 -15.97 1.27
C GLY A 137 -25.03 -16.52 2.39
N LEU A 138 -23.92 -17.17 2.02
CA LEU A 138 -22.94 -17.72 2.97
C LEU A 138 -21.84 -16.73 3.35
N GLN A 139 -21.67 -15.67 2.59
CA GLN A 139 -20.63 -14.68 2.85
C GLN A 139 -21.12 -13.60 3.82
N ARG A 140 -20.24 -13.17 4.70
CA ARG A 140 -20.46 -12.06 5.64
C ARG A 140 -19.24 -11.14 5.63
N CYS A 141 -19.50 -9.87 5.73
CA CYS A 141 -18.44 -8.88 5.84
C CYS A 141 -18.48 -8.22 7.21
N LYS A 142 -17.36 -8.25 7.91
CA LYS A 142 -17.18 -7.54 9.17
C LYS A 142 -16.15 -6.43 9.00
N VAL A 143 -16.46 -5.30 9.61
CA VAL A 143 -15.58 -4.13 9.61
C VAL A 143 -15.24 -3.79 11.05
N SER A 144 -13.93 -3.73 11.34
CA SER A 144 -13.43 -3.18 12.60
C SER A 144 -13.07 -1.72 12.37
N LEU A 145 -13.62 -0.84 13.16
CA LEU A 145 -13.40 0.61 13.12
C LEU A 145 -13.11 1.14 14.52
N VAL A 146 -12.52 2.32 14.60
CA VAL A 146 -12.23 3.00 15.86
C VAL A 146 -13.21 4.16 16.03
N ASN A 147 -13.86 4.25 17.19
CA ASN A 147 -14.76 5.37 17.51
C ASN A 147 -13.95 6.59 17.99
N ALA A 148 -14.63 7.71 18.19
CA ALA A 148 -14.02 8.96 18.68
C ALA A 148 -13.36 8.84 20.08
N LYS A 149 -13.67 7.77 20.85
CA LYS A 149 -13.04 7.49 22.14
C LYS A 149 -11.78 6.62 22.03
N GLY A 150 -11.40 6.20 20.81
CA GLY A 150 -10.28 5.28 20.59
C GLY A 150 -10.60 3.80 20.80
N GLU A 151 -11.88 3.43 20.96
CA GLU A 151 -12.31 2.05 21.17
C GLU A 151 -12.52 1.35 19.83
N SER A 152 -12.01 0.13 19.68
CA SER A 152 -12.24 -0.71 18.51
C SER A 152 -13.63 -1.35 18.58
N ILE A 153 -14.41 -1.20 17.52
CA ILE A 153 -15.77 -1.73 17.38
C ILE A 153 -15.85 -2.54 16.11
N VAL A 154 -16.47 -3.72 16.19
CA VAL A 154 -16.75 -4.55 15.03
C VAL A 154 -18.22 -4.42 14.64
N LYS A 155 -18.48 -4.16 13.36
CA LYS A 155 -19.82 -4.02 12.79
C LYS A 155 -19.96 -4.91 11.55
N ASP A 156 -21.17 -5.41 11.32
CA ASP A 156 -21.51 -6.02 10.06
C ASP A 156 -21.63 -4.97 8.97
N ALA A 157 -21.07 -5.28 7.81
CA ALA A 157 -21.10 -4.39 6.65
C ALA A 157 -21.93 -5.01 5.51
N LYS A 158 -22.59 -4.14 4.76
CA LYS A 158 -23.33 -4.49 3.55
C LYS A 158 -22.72 -3.78 2.36
N ILE A 159 -22.69 -4.45 1.21
CA ILE A 159 -22.30 -3.82 -0.05
C ILE A 159 -23.39 -2.84 -0.46
N VAL A 160 -22.96 -1.60 -0.75
CA VAL A 160 -23.82 -0.55 -1.32
C VAL A 160 -23.64 -0.50 -2.84
N GLY A 161 -22.41 -0.64 -3.31
CA GLY A 161 -22.10 -0.63 -4.72
C GLY A 161 -20.68 -1.10 -5.02
N VAL A 162 -20.48 -1.55 -6.25
CA VAL A 162 -19.20 -2.06 -6.73
C VAL A 162 -18.88 -1.54 -8.12
N ASP A 163 -17.59 -1.36 -8.38
CA ASP A 163 -17.04 -1.04 -9.71
C ASP A 163 -15.79 -1.90 -9.96
N PRO A 164 -15.95 -3.11 -10.53
CA PRO A 164 -14.82 -3.98 -10.84
C PRO A 164 -13.86 -3.41 -11.89
N ALA A 165 -14.29 -2.43 -12.70
CA ALA A 165 -13.46 -1.81 -13.73
C ALA A 165 -12.45 -0.82 -13.14
N TYR A 166 -12.74 -0.24 -11.98
CA TYR A 166 -11.83 0.62 -11.22
C TYR A 166 -11.35 -0.04 -9.93
N ASP A 167 -11.70 -1.32 -9.68
CA ASP A 167 -11.38 -2.03 -8.45
C ASP A 167 -11.86 -1.28 -7.19
N LEU A 168 -13.06 -0.70 -7.23
CA LEU A 168 -13.65 0.06 -6.14
C LEU A 168 -14.92 -0.61 -5.61
N ALA A 169 -15.13 -0.48 -4.31
CA ALA A 169 -16.36 -0.90 -3.65
C ALA A 169 -16.72 0.05 -2.51
N ILE A 170 -18.03 0.13 -2.23
CA ILE A 170 -18.60 0.84 -1.09
C ILE A 170 -19.32 -0.14 -0.20
N LEU A 171 -18.92 -0.11 1.07
CA LEU A 171 -19.61 -0.81 2.15
C LEU A 171 -20.39 0.20 2.98
N LYS A 172 -21.44 -0.28 3.64
CA LYS A 172 -22.24 0.45 4.63
C LYS A 172 -22.22 -0.29 5.95
N VAL A 173 -21.86 0.41 7.01
CA VAL A 173 -22.00 -0.05 8.38
C VAL A 173 -23.03 0.80 9.11
N ASP A 174 -23.72 0.20 10.06
CA ASP A 174 -24.62 0.92 10.98
C ASP A 174 -23.76 1.55 12.07
N ILE A 175 -23.77 2.89 12.10
CA ILE A 175 -23.01 3.71 13.06
C ILE A 175 -23.92 4.45 14.04
N GLU A 176 -25.17 4.01 14.23
CA GLU A 176 -26.07 4.61 15.21
C GLU A 176 -25.41 4.60 16.59
N GLY A 177 -25.32 5.78 17.20
CA GLY A 177 -24.64 5.98 18.48
C GLY A 177 -23.11 5.90 18.46
N VAL A 178 -22.49 5.81 17.28
CA VAL A 178 -21.05 5.75 17.11
C VAL A 178 -20.56 6.98 16.34
N GLU A 179 -19.74 7.79 16.98
CA GLU A 179 -19.07 8.89 16.30
C GLU A 179 -17.82 8.37 15.59
N VAL A 180 -17.76 8.60 14.29
CA VAL A 180 -16.65 8.18 13.42
C VAL A 180 -15.97 9.38 12.78
N LYS A 181 -14.69 9.23 12.41
CA LYS A 181 -13.90 10.27 11.76
C LYS A 181 -13.75 9.93 10.26
N PRO A 182 -14.44 10.63 9.34
CA PRO A 182 -14.19 10.50 7.91
C PRO A 182 -12.81 11.00 7.53
N VAL A 183 -12.26 10.48 6.41
CA VAL A 183 -10.98 10.94 5.87
C VAL A 183 -11.06 12.37 5.33
N SER A 184 -9.93 13.06 5.32
CA SER A 184 -9.75 14.30 4.57
C SER A 184 -9.42 13.96 3.12
N VAL A 185 -10.31 14.29 2.20
CA VAL A 185 -10.14 14.01 0.77
C VAL A 185 -9.27 15.09 0.14
N GLY A 186 -8.20 14.67 -0.55
CA GLY A 186 -7.29 15.55 -1.30
C GLY A 186 -7.60 15.57 -2.78
N THR A 187 -6.56 15.77 -3.59
CA THR A 187 -6.61 15.71 -5.06
C THR A 187 -5.43 14.91 -5.59
N SER A 188 -5.65 14.19 -6.67
CA SER A 188 -4.58 13.47 -7.39
C SER A 188 -4.12 14.18 -8.66
N ARG A 189 -4.77 15.29 -9.05
CA ARG A 189 -4.49 16.03 -10.28
C ARG A 189 -3.14 16.72 -10.26
N ASP A 190 -2.77 17.28 -9.10
CA ASP A 190 -1.59 18.15 -8.95
C ASP A 190 -0.40 17.41 -8.34
N LEU A 191 -0.45 16.07 -8.26
CA LEU A 191 0.63 15.23 -7.75
C LEU A 191 1.87 15.37 -8.63
N ARG A 192 3.03 15.28 -7.99
CA ARG A 192 4.33 15.31 -8.65
C ARG A 192 5.17 14.11 -8.24
N VAL A 193 5.92 13.57 -9.19
CA VAL A 193 6.92 12.52 -8.92
C VAL A 193 7.96 13.06 -7.93
N GLY A 194 8.29 12.26 -6.92
CA GLY A 194 9.15 12.64 -5.80
C GLY A 194 8.40 13.22 -4.59
N GLN A 195 7.09 13.49 -4.69
CA GLN A 195 6.27 13.92 -3.56
C GLN A 195 6.12 12.78 -2.55
N SER A 196 6.32 13.06 -1.26
CA SER A 196 6.13 12.08 -0.20
C SER A 196 4.69 11.59 -0.16
N CYS A 197 4.51 10.29 0.04
CA CYS A 197 3.21 9.68 0.25
C CYS A 197 3.30 8.52 1.25
N PHE A 198 2.17 8.21 1.89
CA PHE A 198 2.10 7.25 2.97
C PHE A 198 0.90 6.33 2.73
N ALA A 199 1.14 5.02 2.73
CA ALA A 199 0.06 4.06 2.64
C ALA A 199 -0.31 3.58 4.05
N ILE A 200 -1.59 3.69 4.40
CA ILE A 200 -2.11 3.23 5.69
C ILE A 200 -3.04 2.06 5.44
N GLY A 201 -3.00 1.09 6.36
CA GLY A 201 -3.91 -0.04 6.36
C GLY A 201 -3.90 -0.75 7.70
N ASN A 202 -4.78 -1.74 7.81
CA ASN A 202 -4.88 -2.60 8.99
C ASN A 202 -4.73 -4.06 8.56
N PRO A 203 -3.49 -4.58 8.38
CA PRO A 203 -3.25 -5.85 7.71
C PRO A 203 -3.81 -7.08 8.45
N TYR A 204 -4.01 -7.00 9.74
CA TYR A 204 -4.42 -8.17 10.55
C TYR A 204 -5.51 -7.85 11.57
N GLY A 205 -6.06 -6.63 11.55
CA GLY A 205 -7.10 -6.21 12.49
C GLY A 205 -6.60 -5.93 13.90
N PHE A 206 -5.28 -5.90 14.11
CA PHE A 206 -4.70 -5.62 15.42
C PHE A 206 -4.42 -4.14 15.60
N GLU A 207 -3.74 -3.53 14.64
CA GLU A 207 -3.41 -2.11 14.67
C GLU A 207 -3.15 -1.61 13.24
N ASN A 208 -3.39 -0.32 13.02
CA ASN A 208 -3.05 0.32 11.76
C ASN A 208 -1.54 0.33 11.54
N THR A 209 -1.13 0.09 10.30
CA THR A 209 0.26 0.17 9.86
C THR A 209 0.44 1.29 8.86
N LEU A 210 1.60 1.92 8.93
CA LEU A 210 2.03 2.98 8.02
C LEU A 210 3.24 2.48 7.22
N THR A 211 3.20 2.67 5.91
CA THR A 211 4.39 2.53 5.06
C THR A 211 4.66 3.84 4.36
N THR A 212 5.94 4.21 4.27
CA THR A 212 6.39 5.48 3.70
C THR A 212 7.02 5.28 2.34
N GLY A 213 6.86 6.25 1.47
CA GLY A 213 7.47 6.29 0.16
C GLY A 213 7.22 7.61 -0.56
N VAL A 214 7.42 7.58 -1.86
CA VAL A 214 7.19 8.71 -2.74
C VAL A 214 6.26 8.32 -3.90
N VAL A 215 5.64 9.31 -4.50
CA VAL A 215 5.03 9.15 -5.80
C VAL A 215 6.12 8.89 -6.83
N SER A 216 6.23 7.66 -7.31
CA SER A 216 7.28 7.22 -8.25
C SER A 216 6.89 7.41 -9.71
N GLY A 217 5.59 7.54 -9.99
CA GLY A 217 5.07 7.75 -11.34
C GLY A 217 3.58 8.07 -11.35
N LEU A 218 3.11 8.64 -12.43
CA LEU A 218 1.73 9.05 -12.63
C LEU A 218 1.21 8.55 -13.98
N GLY A 219 -0.10 8.49 -14.14
CA GLY A 219 -0.74 8.13 -15.40
C GLY A 219 -0.52 6.67 -15.82
N ARG A 220 -0.27 5.76 -14.87
CA ARG A 220 -0.02 4.35 -15.17
C ARG A 220 -1.31 3.62 -15.54
N GLU A 221 -1.15 2.54 -16.30
CA GLU A 221 -2.24 1.58 -16.54
C GLU A 221 -1.92 0.28 -15.80
N ILE A 222 -2.90 -0.21 -15.02
CA ILE A 222 -2.78 -1.45 -14.25
C ILE A 222 -3.97 -2.37 -14.54
N PRO A 223 -3.83 -3.70 -14.41
CA PRO A 223 -4.93 -4.63 -14.61
C PRO A 223 -6.06 -4.39 -13.60
N ALA A 224 -7.30 -4.39 -14.09
CA ALA A 224 -8.50 -4.40 -13.25
C ALA A 224 -8.98 -5.84 -12.99
N PRO A 225 -9.74 -6.11 -11.90
CA PRO A 225 -10.30 -7.43 -11.59
C PRO A 225 -11.17 -8.01 -12.70
N ASN A 226 -11.85 -7.19 -13.49
CA ASN A 226 -12.69 -7.61 -14.61
C ASN A 226 -11.93 -7.82 -15.93
N GLY A 227 -10.58 -7.75 -15.90
CA GLY A 227 -9.72 -7.89 -17.09
C GLY A 227 -9.55 -6.61 -17.92
N ALA A 228 -10.21 -5.51 -17.56
CA ALA A 228 -9.96 -4.17 -18.15
C ALA A 228 -8.65 -3.55 -17.60
N ALA A 229 -8.38 -2.31 -17.96
CA ALA A 229 -7.26 -1.55 -17.43
C ALA A 229 -7.76 -0.35 -16.60
N ILE A 230 -7.26 -0.22 -15.37
CA ILE A 230 -7.40 0.99 -14.56
C ILE A 230 -6.39 2.00 -15.08
N LYS A 231 -6.89 3.10 -15.61
CA LYS A 231 -6.06 4.17 -16.17
C LYS A 231 -5.78 5.26 -15.15
N GLY A 232 -4.62 5.89 -15.29
CA GLY A 232 -4.24 7.02 -14.46
C GLY A 232 -3.68 6.65 -13.08
N ALA A 233 -3.40 5.37 -12.83
CA ALA A 233 -2.93 4.91 -11.54
C ALA A 233 -1.65 5.64 -11.08
N ILE A 234 -1.56 5.88 -9.77
CA ILE A 234 -0.40 6.45 -9.09
C ILE A 234 0.55 5.28 -8.79
N GLN A 235 1.81 5.40 -9.21
CA GLN A 235 2.88 4.48 -8.83
C GLN A 235 3.60 5.03 -7.59
N THR A 236 3.90 4.16 -6.63
CA THR A 236 4.66 4.49 -5.42
C THR A 236 5.60 3.35 -5.03
N ASP A 237 6.64 3.66 -4.28
CA ASP A 237 7.50 2.70 -3.61
C ASP A 237 7.10 2.48 -2.14
N ALA A 238 6.14 3.25 -1.61
CA ALA A 238 5.48 2.89 -0.35
C ALA A 238 4.94 1.47 -0.43
N ALA A 239 5.30 0.61 0.52
CA ALA A 239 4.96 -0.80 0.44
C ALA A 239 3.44 -1.02 0.54
N ILE A 240 2.85 -1.58 -0.51
CA ILE A 240 1.46 -2.01 -0.56
C ILE A 240 1.44 -3.55 -0.56
N ASN A 241 0.70 -4.13 0.36
CA ASN A 241 0.54 -5.56 0.54
C ASN A 241 -0.95 -5.89 0.71
N ALA A 242 -1.29 -7.17 0.76
CA ALA A 242 -2.67 -7.62 0.90
C ALA A 242 -3.42 -6.96 2.07
N GLY A 243 -2.70 -6.61 3.15
CA GLY A 243 -3.33 -6.03 4.34
C GLY A 243 -3.66 -4.54 4.25
N ASN A 244 -2.98 -3.74 3.40
CA ASN A 244 -3.30 -2.32 3.23
C ASN A 244 -4.05 -2.02 1.91
N SER A 245 -4.33 -3.04 1.08
CA SER A 245 -5.22 -2.91 -0.08
C SER A 245 -6.60 -2.42 0.35
N GLY A 246 -7.13 -1.44 -0.35
CA GLY A 246 -8.39 -0.75 -0.03
C GLY A 246 -8.23 0.40 0.97
N GLY A 247 -7.12 0.48 1.70
CA GLY A 247 -6.78 1.58 2.56
C GLY A 247 -6.33 2.83 1.80
N PRO A 248 -6.21 3.99 2.48
CA PRO A 248 -5.83 5.24 1.83
C PRO A 248 -4.32 5.32 1.55
N LEU A 249 -3.98 5.91 0.41
CA LEU A 249 -2.70 6.55 0.17
C LEU A 249 -2.87 8.04 0.48
N ILE A 250 -2.07 8.59 1.39
CA ILE A 250 -2.17 9.99 1.81
C ILE A 250 -0.92 10.79 1.45
N ASP A 251 -1.07 12.09 1.35
CA ASP A 251 0.04 13.04 1.24
C ASP A 251 0.61 13.42 2.61
N SER A 252 1.61 14.30 2.60
CA SER A 252 2.27 14.81 3.82
C SER A 252 1.39 15.76 4.66
N SER A 253 0.16 16.04 4.24
CA SER A 253 -0.83 16.82 4.97
C SER A 253 -2.00 15.97 5.50
N GLY A 254 -1.95 14.65 5.30
CA GLY A 254 -3.00 13.73 5.73
C GLY A 254 -4.20 13.64 4.79
N HIS A 255 -4.11 14.26 3.61
CA HIS A 255 -5.19 14.18 2.63
C HIS A 255 -5.05 12.90 1.80
N VAL A 256 -6.17 12.21 1.60
CA VAL A 256 -6.20 11.03 0.73
C VAL A 256 -5.99 11.44 -0.72
N ILE A 257 -4.93 10.90 -1.35
CA ILE A 257 -4.58 11.12 -2.75
C ILE A 257 -4.88 9.89 -3.63
N GLY A 258 -5.12 8.73 -3.00
CA GLY A 258 -5.46 7.51 -3.72
C GLY A 258 -5.93 6.38 -2.81
N VAL A 259 -6.35 5.27 -3.42
CA VAL A 259 -6.70 4.01 -2.76
C VAL A 259 -5.65 2.97 -3.10
N ASN A 260 -4.98 2.42 -2.09
CA ASN A 260 -3.99 1.35 -2.26
C ASN A 260 -4.64 0.14 -2.92
N THR A 261 -4.09 -0.38 -4.03
CA THR A 261 -4.78 -1.47 -4.72
C THR A 261 -3.89 -2.61 -5.18
N ALA A 262 -2.85 -2.36 -5.92
CA ALA A 262 -2.09 -3.41 -6.58
C ALA A 262 -0.59 -3.32 -6.28
N THR A 263 0.04 -4.48 -6.26
CA THR A 263 1.49 -4.60 -6.20
C THR A 263 1.97 -5.54 -7.29
N PHE A 264 3.06 -5.21 -7.95
CA PHE A 264 3.76 -6.19 -8.77
C PHE A 264 4.59 -7.08 -7.86
N THR A 265 4.09 -8.28 -7.61
CA THR A 265 4.84 -9.30 -6.88
C THR A 265 5.76 -10.06 -7.84
N ARG A 266 6.96 -10.39 -7.39
CA ARG A 266 7.79 -11.37 -8.07
C ARG A 266 7.07 -12.71 -8.02
N ARG A 267 6.88 -13.38 -9.17
CA ARG A 267 6.21 -14.68 -9.23
C ARG A 267 6.75 -15.60 -8.13
N GLY A 268 5.87 -16.03 -7.23
CA GLY A 268 6.14 -17.02 -6.18
C GLY A 268 6.65 -16.48 -4.83
N SER A 269 6.91 -15.17 -4.67
CA SER A 269 7.42 -14.64 -3.39
C SER A 269 6.36 -13.99 -2.49
N GLY A 270 5.23 -13.57 -3.05
CA GLY A 270 4.20 -12.82 -2.31
C GLY A 270 4.65 -11.45 -1.78
N MET A 271 5.92 -11.08 -2.00
CA MET A 271 6.47 -9.81 -1.52
C MET A 271 6.42 -8.74 -2.61
N SER A 272 6.17 -7.49 -2.19
CA SER A 272 6.24 -6.32 -3.06
C SER A 272 7.61 -6.23 -3.75
N SER A 273 7.60 -5.91 -5.04
CA SER A 273 8.83 -5.65 -5.81
C SER A 273 9.36 -4.22 -5.62
N GLY A 274 8.73 -3.41 -4.77
CA GLY A 274 8.96 -1.96 -4.67
C GLY A 274 8.21 -1.15 -5.73
N VAL A 275 7.37 -1.80 -6.55
CA VAL A 275 6.49 -1.15 -7.53
C VAL A 275 5.06 -1.41 -7.12
N ASN A 276 4.41 -0.40 -6.56
CA ASN A 276 3.07 -0.47 -6.04
C ASN A 276 2.19 0.60 -6.68
N PHE A 277 0.87 0.43 -6.61
CA PHE A 277 -0.08 1.30 -7.28
C PHE A 277 -1.26 1.65 -6.39
N ALA A 278 -1.79 2.86 -6.63
CA ALA A 278 -3.03 3.32 -6.02
C ALA A 278 -3.96 3.89 -7.08
N ILE A 279 -5.27 3.73 -6.88
CA ILE A 279 -6.32 4.35 -7.67
C ILE A 279 -6.37 5.83 -7.30
N PRO A 280 -6.29 6.77 -8.27
CA PRO A 280 -6.30 8.20 -7.98
C PRO A 280 -7.56 8.64 -7.26
N ILE A 281 -7.44 9.49 -6.25
CA ILE A 281 -8.59 9.98 -5.48
C ILE A 281 -9.62 10.73 -6.34
N ASP A 282 -9.20 11.43 -7.38
CA ASP A 282 -10.14 12.11 -8.30
C ASP A 282 -11.03 11.12 -9.07
N THR A 283 -10.55 9.88 -9.31
CA THR A 283 -11.38 8.79 -9.83
C THR A 283 -12.38 8.30 -8.79
N VAL A 284 -11.95 8.15 -7.55
CA VAL A 284 -12.80 7.75 -6.42
C VAL A 284 -13.93 8.76 -6.21
N VAL A 285 -13.60 10.06 -6.12
CA VAL A 285 -14.57 11.14 -5.93
C VAL A 285 -15.64 11.16 -7.02
N ARG A 286 -15.28 10.83 -8.26
CA ARG A 286 -16.26 10.75 -9.38
C ARG A 286 -17.11 9.48 -9.32
N THR A 287 -16.55 8.36 -8.86
CA THR A 287 -17.21 7.05 -8.91
C THR A 287 -18.12 6.81 -7.69
N ILE A 288 -17.64 7.15 -6.49
CA ILE A 288 -18.32 6.81 -5.23
C ILE A 288 -19.75 7.32 -5.12
N PRO A 289 -20.11 8.57 -5.50
CA PRO A 289 -21.49 9.04 -5.44
C PRO A 289 -22.46 8.17 -6.28
N TYR A 290 -21.99 7.69 -7.44
CA TYR A 290 -22.80 6.78 -8.27
C TYR A 290 -22.98 5.42 -7.62
N LEU A 291 -21.94 4.87 -6.99
CA LEU A 291 -22.04 3.61 -6.27
C LEU A 291 -22.99 3.71 -5.08
N ILE A 292 -22.96 4.82 -4.34
CA ILE A 292 -23.87 5.03 -3.20
C ILE A 292 -25.32 5.13 -3.65
N VAL A 293 -25.60 5.84 -4.74
CA VAL A 293 -27.00 6.10 -5.17
C VAL A 293 -27.55 4.94 -5.98
N TYR A 294 -26.73 4.27 -6.77
CA TYR A 294 -27.21 3.38 -7.81
C TYR A 294 -26.64 1.95 -7.72
N GLY A 295 -25.67 1.72 -6.88
CA GLY A 295 -25.04 0.40 -6.72
C GLY A 295 -24.05 0.02 -7.81
N THR A 296 -24.04 0.72 -8.94
CA THR A 296 -23.17 0.44 -10.11
C THR A 296 -22.50 1.68 -10.62
N SER A 297 -21.44 1.51 -11.41
CA SER A 297 -20.71 2.63 -12.04
C SER A 297 -21.55 3.30 -13.14
N TYR A 298 -21.18 4.54 -13.48
CA TYR A 298 -21.85 5.28 -14.56
C TYR A 298 -21.76 4.58 -15.92
N LYS A 299 -20.67 3.82 -16.17
CA LYS A 299 -20.44 3.13 -17.46
C LYS A 299 -21.37 1.93 -17.69
N ASP A 300 -21.89 1.33 -16.63
CA ASP A 300 -22.74 0.14 -16.74
C ASP A 300 -24.23 0.48 -17.00
N ARG A 301 -24.53 1.74 -17.30
CA ARG A 301 -25.90 2.23 -17.51
C ARG A 301 -26.28 2.48 -18.96
N TYR A 302 -25.31 2.46 -19.89
CA TYR A 302 -25.52 2.72 -21.31
C TYR A 302 -24.88 1.65 -22.17
#